data_3cbb4b0add6481edd60fa146b2842b06
#
_entry.id   3cbb4b0add6481edd60fa146b2842b06
#
_cell.length_a   1.000
_cell.length_b   1.000
_cell.length_c   1.000
_cell.angle_alpha   90.00
_cell.angle_beta   90.00
_cell.angle_gamma   90.00
#
_symmetry.space_group_name_H-M   'P 1'
#
loop_
_entity.id
_entity.type
_entity.pdbx_description
1 polymer ?
#
loop_
_entity_poly.entity_id
_entity_poly.type
_entity_poly.pdbx_seq_one_letter_code
_entity_poly.pdbx_strand_id
1 'polypeptide(L)'
;MAVIRIQDIGKCVGQQVTLQGWLYNKTDKGKLQFLQVRDGAGIVQAVVFQKEVAPETFAAAQQVTLESSLIVTGVVREDKRAPGIPGGYELGVKDIQIVQLVAEEYPIGPKEHGVEFLMDNRHLWLRSSRQWAVLRVRAAIVKAIRDWLDDNGFLNVDTPILTPSACEDTTTLFKTDYFGAPA
;
A
#
# COMPACT_ATOMS: atom_id res chain seq x y z
N MET A 1 -18.09 -14.70 -2.17
CA MET A 1 -16.78 -14.83 -2.84
C MET A 1 -15.70 -14.59 -1.81
N ALA A 2 -14.57 -15.29 -1.92
CA ALA A 2 -13.48 -15.11 -0.96
C ALA A 2 -12.74 -13.81 -1.23
N VAL A 3 -12.59 -12.97 -0.19
CA VAL A 3 -11.65 -11.83 -0.20
C VAL A 3 -10.28 -12.39 0.14
N ILE A 4 -9.29 -12.17 -0.71
CA ILE A 4 -7.92 -12.65 -0.53
C ILE A 4 -6.93 -11.49 -0.49
N ARG A 5 -5.74 -11.74 0.05
CA ARG A 5 -4.59 -10.83 -0.09
C ARG A 5 -3.80 -11.17 -1.34
N ILE A 6 -3.18 -10.16 -1.95
CA ILE A 6 -2.40 -10.34 -3.19
C ILE A 6 -1.25 -11.33 -3.01
N GLN A 7 -0.62 -11.40 -1.84
CA GLN A 7 0.43 -12.39 -1.56
C GLN A 7 -0.02 -13.86 -1.71
N ASP A 8 -1.33 -14.13 -1.58
CA ASP A 8 -1.89 -15.47 -1.65
C ASP A 8 -2.48 -15.81 -3.03
N ILE A 9 -2.34 -14.91 -4.01
CA ILE A 9 -2.99 -15.01 -5.33
C ILE A 9 -2.62 -16.31 -6.06
N GLY A 10 -1.37 -16.76 -5.94
CA GLY A 10 -0.91 -18.00 -6.57
C GLY A 10 -1.62 -19.27 -6.08
N LYS A 11 -2.25 -19.23 -4.90
CA LYS A 11 -3.05 -20.35 -4.36
C LYS A 11 -4.45 -20.41 -4.98
N CYS A 12 -4.84 -19.38 -5.72
CA CYS A 12 -6.20 -19.19 -6.23
C CYS A 12 -6.29 -19.22 -7.76
N VAL A 13 -5.29 -19.78 -8.45
CA VAL A 13 -5.30 -19.88 -9.92
C VAL A 13 -6.55 -20.62 -10.40
N GLY A 14 -7.23 -20.07 -11.41
CA GLY A 14 -8.49 -20.56 -11.95
C GLY A 14 -9.73 -20.24 -11.11
N GLN A 15 -9.58 -19.68 -9.92
CA GLN A 15 -10.70 -19.33 -9.04
C GLN A 15 -11.11 -17.87 -9.22
N GLN A 16 -12.38 -17.59 -8.95
CA GLN A 16 -12.88 -16.22 -8.86
C GLN A 16 -12.68 -15.71 -7.44
N VAL A 17 -11.99 -14.58 -7.32
CA VAL A 17 -11.62 -13.95 -6.05
C VAL A 17 -11.99 -12.47 -6.04
N THR A 18 -12.01 -11.89 -4.85
CA THR A 18 -12.17 -10.44 -4.64
C THR A 18 -10.92 -9.88 -3.98
N LEU A 19 -10.39 -8.80 -4.55
CA LEU A 19 -9.29 -8.01 -4.00
C LEU A 19 -9.81 -6.67 -3.52
N GLN A 20 -9.26 -6.18 -2.41
CA GLN A 20 -9.50 -4.84 -1.89
C GLN A 20 -8.17 -4.11 -1.82
N GLY A 21 -8.10 -2.92 -2.41
CA GLY A 21 -6.84 -2.20 -2.47
C GLY A 21 -6.96 -0.84 -3.12
N TRP A 22 -5.84 -0.37 -3.61
CA TRP A 22 -5.70 0.94 -4.25
C TRP A 22 -5.13 0.80 -5.65
N LEU A 23 -5.55 1.67 -6.56
CA LEU A 23 -4.96 1.75 -7.89
C LEU A 23 -3.56 2.34 -7.80
N TYR A 24 -2.54 1.51 -8.01
CA TYR A 24 -1.14 1.90 -7.99
C TYR A 24 -0.68 2.49 -9.32
N ASN A 25 -1.11 1.90 -10.44
CA ASN A 25 -0.79 2.36 -11.78
C ASN A 25 -1.87 1.92 -12.77
N LYS A 26 -1.99 2.63 -13.89
CA LYS A 26 -2.95 2.33 -14.94
C LYS A 26 -2.32 2.52 -16.33
N THR A 27 -2.63 1.59 -17.24
CA THR A 27 -2.29 1.70 -18.66
C THR A 27 -3.54 1.49 -19.51
N ASP A 28 -3.90 2.49 -20.30
CA ASP A 28 -5.01 2.43 -21.24
C ASP A 28 -4.51 1.98 -22.63
N LYS A 29 -5.14 0.95 -23.19
CA LYS A 29 -4.95 0.45 -24.55
C LYS A 29 -6.29 0.41 -25.31
N GLY A 30 -7.12 1.43 -25.12
CA GLY A 30 -8.43 1.53 -25.75
C GLY A 30 -9.43 0.52 -25.18
N LYS A 31 -9.63 -0.61 -25.86
CA LYS A 31 -10.56 -1.67 -25.43
C LYS A 31 -10.02 -2.55 -24.28
N LEU A 32 -8.82 -2.31 -23.84
CA LEU A 32 -8.12 -3.07 -22.80
C LEU A 32 -7.51 -2.12 -21.80
N GLN A 33 -7.89 -2.27 -20.52
CA GLN A 33 -7.33 -1.51 -19.40
C GLN A 33 -6.49 -2.44 -18.54
N PHE A 34 -5.29 -2.00 -18.19
CA PHE A 34 -4.42 -2.67 -17.24
C PHE A 34 -4.36 -1.84 -15.96
N LEU A 35 -4.92 -2.37 -14.89
CA LEU A 35 -4.92 -1.74 -13.58
C LEU A 35 -3.95 -2.49 -12.67
N GLN A 36 -2.95 -1.82 -12.14
CA GLN A 36 -2.12 -2.39 -11.09
C GLN A 36 -2.78 -2.08 -9.75
N VAL A 37 -3.32 -3.10 -9.12
CA VAL A 37 -3.97 -3.01 -7.81
C VAL A 37 -2.96 -3.38 -6.74
N ARG A 38 -2.84 -2.53 -5.71
CA ARG A 38 -1.96 -2.74 -4.57
C ARG A 38 -2.75 -2.92 -3.29
N ASP A 39 -2.37 -3.91 -2.49
CA ASP A 39 -2.76 -4.02 -1.08
C ASP A 39 -1.53 -3.91 -0.17
N GLY A 40 -1.69 -4.17 1.13
CA GLY A 40 -0.56 -4.15 2.08
C GLY A 40 0.47 -5.27 1.88
N ALA A 41 0.18 -6.25 1.03
CA ALA A 41 0.98 -7.46 0.84
C ALA A 41 1.62 -7.57 -0.55
N GLY A 42 1.09 -6.83 -1.56
CA GLY A 42 1.63 -6.94 -2.90
C GLY A 42 0.99 -6.02 -3.92
N ILE A 43 1.34 -6.27 -5.19
CA ILE A 43 0.78 -5.59 -6.37
C ILE A 43 0.43 -6.65 -7.40
N VAL A 44 -0.76 -6.57 -8.00
CA VAL A 44 -1.18 -7.46 -9.08
C VAL A 44 -1.76 -6.69 -10.26
N GLN A 45 -1.55 -7.19 -11.46
CA GLN A 45 -2.18 -6.67 -12.66
C GLN A 45 -3.61 -7.20 -12.79
N ALA A 46 -4.58 -6.31 -12.81
CA ALA A 46 -5.97 -6.59 -13.13
C ALA A 46 -6.25 -6.16 -14.58
N VAL A 47 -6.70 -7.09 -15.39
CA VAL A 47 -6.92 -6.90 -16.83
C VAL A 47 -8.40 -6.77 -17.08
N VAL A 48 -8.80 -5.62 -17.63
CA VAL A 48 -10.21 -5.30 -17.95
C VAL A 48 -10.37 -5.27 -19.46
N PHE A 49 -11.05 -6.27 -20.00
CA PHE A 49 -11.33 -6.32 -21.44
C PHE A 49 -12.78 -5.91 -21.69
N GLN A 50 -12.99 -4.86 -22.47
CA GLN A 50 -14.28 -4.25 -22.73
C GLN A 50 -15.40 -5.22 -23.11
N LYS A 51 -15.05 -6.30 -23.86
CA LYS A 51 -16.02 -7.29 -24.32
C LYS A 51 -16.39 -8.34 -23.27
N GLU A 52 -15.63 -8.44 -22.17
CA GLU A 52 -15.79 -9.48 -21.13
C GLU A 52 -16.43 -8.95 -19.85
N VAL A 53 -16.65 -7.62 -19.76
CA VAL A 53 -17.21 -6.97 -18.58
C VAL A 53 -18.43 -6.13 -18.93
N ALA A 54 -19.25 -5.79 -17.94
CA ALA A 54 -20.36 -4.87 -18.10
C ALA A 54 -19.87 -3.46 -18.50
N PRO A 55 -20.64 -2.68 -19.24
CA PRO A 55 -20.27 -1.31 -19.63
C PRO A 55 -19.88 -0.43 -18.44
N GLU A 56 -20.58 -0.57 -17.32
CA GLU A 56 -20.34 0.18 -16.08
C GLU A 56 -18.99 -0.17 -15.47
N THR A 57 -18.61 -1.45 -15.47
CA THR A 57 -17.31 -1.92 -15.00
C THR A 57 -16.17 -1.37 -15.86
N PHE A 58 -16.36 -1.35 -17.18
CA PHE A 58 -15.38 -0.77 -18.09
C PHE A 58 -15.25 0.74 -17.89
N ALA A 59 -16.36 1.44 -17.73
CA ALA A 59 -16.39 2.88 -17.42
C ALA A 59 -15.67 3.18 -16.08
N ALA A 60 -15.91 2.37 -15.04
CA ALA A 60 -15.19 2.48 -13.78
C ALA A 60 -13.67 2.31 -13.96
N ALA A 61 -13.23 1.34 -14.76
CA ALA A 61 -11.82 1.16 -15.08
C ALA A 61 -11.19 2.36 -15.81
N GLN A 62 -11.98 3.04 -16.64
CA GLN A 62 -11.54 4.26 -17.33
C GLN A 62 -11.48 5.48 -16.41
N GLN A 63 -12.40 5.60 -15.46
CA GLN A 63 -12.52 6.77 -14.58
C GLN A 63 -11.57 6.72 -13.39
N VAL A 64 -11.26 5.54 -12.89
CA VAL A 64 -10.46 5.38 -11.66
C VAL A 64 -9.10 6.07 -11.80
N THR A 65 -8.76 6.88 -10.81
CA THR A 65 -7.51 7.64 -10.70
C THR A 65 -6.53 6.97 -9.76
N LEU A 66 -5.24 7.32 -9.86
CA LEU A 66 -4.18 6.76 -9.01
C LEU A 66 -4.52 6.95 -7.52
N GLU A 67 -4.21 5.94 -6.73
CA GLU A 67 -4.46 5.86 -5.28
C GLU A 67 -5.95 5.87 -4.87
N SER A 68 -6.89 5.83 -5.82
CA SER A 68 -8.29 5.53 -5.53
C SER A 68 -8.43 4.15 -4.91
N SER A 69 -9.32 4.02 -3.92
CA SER A 69 -9.62 2.74 -3.29
C SER A 69 -10.71 2.00 -4.06
N LEU A 70 -10.50 0.70 -4.27
CA LEU A 70 -11.38 -0.11 -5.10
C LEU A 70 -11.49 -1.55 -4.60
N ILE A 71 -12.59 -2.18 -4.97
CA ILE A 71 -12.84 -3.61 -4.83
C ILE A 71 -12.88 -4.18 -6.25
N VAL A 72 -12.03 -5.17 -6.52
CA VAL A 72 -11.95 -5.81 -7.84
C VAL A 72 -12.26 -7.29 -7.70
N THR A 73 -13.21 -7.75 -8.48
CA THR A 73 -13.57 -9.18 -8.56
C THR A 73 -13.18 -9.73 -9.93
N GLY A 74 -12.54 -10.89 -9.95
CA GLY A 74 -12.09 -11.49 -11.19
C GLY A 74 -11.57 -12.91 -11.01
N VAL A 75 -11.14 -13.52 -12.12
CA VAL A 75 -10.56 -14.86 -12.15
C VAL A 75 -9.03 -14.75 -12.20
N VAL A 76 -8.36 -15.44 -11.30
CA VAL A 76 -6.89 -15.48 -11.26
C VAL A 76 -6.35 -16.32 -12.41
N ARG A 77 -5.38 -15.79 -13.14
CA ARG A 77 -4.70 -16.44 -14.24
C ARG A 77 -3.18 -16.41 -14.04
N GLU A 78 -2.49 -17.42 -14.53
CA GLU A 78 -1.03 -17.36 -14.64
C GLU A 78 -0.63 -16.67 -15.95
N ASP A 79 0.20 -15.64 -15.86
CA ASP A 79 0.95 -15.08 -16.98
C ASP A 79 2.33 -14.65 -16.50
N LYS A 80 3.36 -15.37 -16.91
CA LYS A 80 4.76 -15.12 -16.51
C LYS A 80 5.25 -13.71 -16.84
N ARG A 81 4.56 -12.99 -17.74
CA ARG A 81 4.86 -11.61 -18.13
C ARG A 81 4.16 -10.59 -17.25
N ALA A 82 3.15 -11.00 -16.48
CA ALA A 82 2.39 -10.10 -15.64
C ALA A 82 3.28 -9.46 -14.57
N PRO A 83 3.36 -8.11 -14.52
CA PRO A 83 4.11 -7.43 -13.49
C PRO A 83 3.37 -7.53 -12.15
N GLY A 84 4.12 -7.46 -11.07
CA GLY A 84 3.53 -7.46 -9.74
C GLY A 84 4.46 -7.99 -8.65
N ILE A 85 3.91 -8.10 -7.45
CA ILE A 85 4.54 -8.71 -6.28
C ILE A 85 3.45 -9.52 -5.54
N PRO A 86 3.45 -10.87 -5.62
CA PRO A 86 4.30 -11.68 -6.50
C PRO A 86 3.96 -11.47 -7.98
N GLY A 87 4.98 -11.50 -8.84
CA GLY A 87 4.78 -11.48 -10.29
C GLY A 87 4.28 -12.83 -10.83
N GLY A 88 3.96 -12.87 -12.13
CA GLY A 88 3.54 -14.09 -12.79
C GLY A 88 2.06 -14.43 -12.68
N TYR A 89 1.25 -13.54 -12.11
CA TYR A 89 -0.20 -13.69 -11.96
C TYR A 89 -0.92 -12.43 -12.41
N GLU A 90 -2.10 -12.62 -12.98
CA GLU A 90 -3.02 -11.53 -13.30
C GLU A 90 -4.45 -11.88 -12.88
N LEU A 91 -5.28 -10.85 -12.71
CA LEU A 91 -6.69 -10.98 -12.43
C LEU A 91 -7.49 -10.60 -13.68
N GLY A 92 -8.14 -11.56 -14.34
CA GLY A 92 -9.12 -11.31 -15.39
C GLY A 92 -10.40 -10.73 -14.76
N VAL A 93 -10.58 -9.43 -14.89
CA VAL A 93 -11.63 -8.69 -14.17
C VAL A 93 -13.03 -9.08 -14.64
N LYS A 94 -13.96 -9.19 -13.69
CA LYS A 94 -15.40 -9.36 -13.90
C LYS A 94 -16.19 -8.16 -13.40
N ASP A 95 -15.73 -7.55 -12.30
CA ASP A 95 -16.38 -6.38 -11.72
C ASP A 95 -15.40 -5.47 -11.00
N ILE A 96 -15.69 -4.17 -10.98
CA ILE A 96 -14.95 -3.14 -10.26
C ILE A 96 -15.94 -2.23 -9.53
N GLN A 97 -15.77 -2.11 -8.22
CA GLN A 97 -16.42 -1.12 -7.40
C GLN A 97 -15.41 -0.08 -6.94
N ILE A 98 -15.58 1.17 -7.33
CA ILE A 98 -14.81 2.29 -6.77
C ILE A 98 -15.40 2.61 -5.40
N VAL A 99 -14.60 2.47 -4.34
CA VAL A 99 -15.00 2.79 -2.97
C VAL A 99 -14.85 4.29 -2.73
N GLN A 100 -13.70 4.84 -3.13
CA GLN A 100 -13.44 6.27 -3.11
C GLN A 100 -12.55 6.67 -4.27
N LEU A 101 -13.00 7.64 -5.03
CA LEU A 101 -12.25 8.25 -6.12
C LEU A 101 -11.36 9.38 -5.57
N VAL A 102 -10.09 9.39 -5.92
CA VAL A 102 -9.18 10.51 -5.65
C VAL A 102 -9.46 11.58 -6.70
N ALA A 103 -9.92 12.75 -6.25
CA ALA A 103 -10.33 13.85 -7.14
C ALA A 103 -9.14 14.66 -7.66
N GLU A 104 -8.07 14.77 -6.87
CA GLU A 104 -6.85 15.51 -7.24
C GLU A 104 -5.79 14.56 -7.79
N GLU A 105 -4.89 15.09 -8.63
CA GLU A 105 -3.76 14.30 -9.14
C GLU A 105 -2.83 13.89 -7.99
N TYR A 106 -2.57 12.58 -7.85
CA TYR A 106 -1.65 12.09 -6.86
C TYR A 106 -0.21 12.54 -7.21
N PRO A 107 0.49 13.26 -6.32
CA PRO A 107 1.70 14.00 -6.68
C PRO A 107 2.92 13.11 -6.97
N ILE A 108 2.93 11.87 -6.45
CA ILE A 108 4.05 10.94 -6.63
C ILE A 108 3.69 9.89 -7.69
N GLY A 109 4.11 10.13 -8.92
CA GLY A 109 3.95 9.19 -10.03
C GLY A 109 5.14 8.23 -10.20
N PRO A 110 5.09 7.30 -11.18
CA PRO A 110 6.17 6.35 -11.49
C PRO A 110 7.31 7.01 -12.28
N LYS A 111 7.80 8.15 -11.79
CA LYS A 111 8.92 8.94 -12.34
C LYS A 111 9.90 9.28 -11.21
N GLU A 112 11.09 9.73 -11.58
CA GLU A 112 12.05 10.25 -10.61
C GLU A 112 11.57 11.58 -10.02
N HIS A 113 11.71 11.71 -8.71
CA HIS A 113 11.38 12.90 -7.95
C HIS A 113 12.60 13.33 -7.13
N GLY A 114 12.83 14.63 -7.02
CA GLY A 114 13.88 15.19 -6.17
C GLY A 114 13.66 14.89 -4.69
N VAL A 115 14.76 14.80 -3.94
CA VAL A 115 14.70 14.45 -2.50
C VAL A 115 13.90 15.46 -1.69
N GLU A 116 14.04 16.76 -1.96
CA GLU A 116 13.31 17.83 -1.31
C GLU A 116 11.80 17.64 -1.47
N PHE A 117 11.32 17.48 -2.70
CA PHE A 117 9.91 17.19 -3.00
C PHE A 117 9.39 15.95 -2.27
N LEU A 118 10.19 14.87 -2.24
CA LEU A 118 9.81 13.63 -1.54
C LEU A 118 9.75 13.83 -0.02
N MET A 119 10.63 14.63 0.55
CA MET A 119 10.62 14.95 1.98
C MET A 119 9.42 15.81 2.38
N ASP A 120 9.03 16.79 1.55
CA ASP A 120 7.83 17.58 1.76
C ASP A 120 6.55 16.74 1.68
N ASN A 121 6.58 15.73 0.81
CA ASN A 121 5.49 14.77 0.61
C ASN A 121 5.76 13.40 1.29
N ARG A 122 6.53 13.36 2.38
CA ARG A 122 6.98 12.09 3.01
C ARG A 122 5.84 11.20 3.48
N HIS A 123 4.71 11.76 3.88
CA HIS A 123 3.51 11.01 4.26
C HIS A 123 2.92 10.22 3.08
N LEU A 124 3.04 10.72 1.84
CA LEU A 124 2.67 10.02 0.61
C LEU A 124 3.80 9.11 0.11
N TRP A 125 5.06 9.56 0.28
CA TRP A 125 6.24 8.81 -0.15
C TRP A 125 6.35 7.44 0.52
N LEU A 126 5.87 7.29 1.75
CA LEU A 126 5.79 6.01 2.45
C LEU A 126 5.09 4.90 1.64
N ARG A 127 4.21 5.27 0.71
CA ARG A 127 3.47 4.34 -0.15
C ARG A 127 4.29 3.81 -1.33
N SER A 128 5.46 4.39 -1.62
CA SER A 128 6.33 3.94 -2.69
C SER A 128 6.96 2.57 -2.37
N SER A 129 7.24 1.79 -3.41
CA SER A 129 7.84 0.45 -3.27
C SER A 129 9.15 0.46 -2.51
N ARG A 130 9.99 1.49 -2.71
CA ARG A 130 11.27 1.66 -2.01
C ARG A 130 11.08 1.85 -0.51
N GLN A 131 10.20 2.79 -0.12
CA GLN A 131 9.95 3.06 1.31
C GLN A 131 9.26 1.89 1.99
N TRP A 132 8.33 1.25 1.30
CA TRP A 132 7.71 0.02 1.78
C TRP A 132 8.77 -1.07 2.08
N ALA A 133 9.71 -1.31 1.17
CA ALA A 133 10.79 -2.28 1.39
C ALA A 133 11.69 -1.88 2.57
N VAL A 134 12.10 -0.60 2.66
CA VAL A 134 12.91 -0.07 3.77
C VAL A 134 12.20 -0.26 5.10
N LEU A 135 10.91 0.06 5.19
CA LEU A 135 10.14 -0.10 6.42
C LEU A 135 9.97 -1.57 6.84
N ARG A 136 9.83 -2.50 5.89
CA ARG A 136 9.79 -3.93 6.18
C ARG A 136 11.11 -4.44 6.74
N VAL A 137 12.23 -4.04 6.14
CA VAL A 137 13.58 -4.39 6.66
C VAL A 137 13.75 -3.80 8.06
N ARG A 138 13.42 -2.52 8.26
CA ARG A 138 13.48 -1.88 9.59
C ARG A 138 12.64 -2.61 10.63
N ALA A 139 11.40 -2.96 10.28
CA ALA A 139 10.52 -3.70 11.19
C ALA A 139 11.10 -5.07 11.57
N ALA A 140 11.68 -5.79 10.61
CA ALA A 140 12.33 -7.08 10.86
C ALA A 140 13.54 -6.94 11.79
N ILE A 141 14.39 -5.92 11.60
CA ILE A 141 15.55 -5.65 12.44
C ILE A 141 15.10 -5.31 13.88
N VAL A 142 14.13 -4.40 14.04
CA VAL A 142 13.62 -4.01 15.37
C VAL A 142 13.03 -5.22 16.09
N LYS A 143 12.27 -6.05 15.37
CA LYS A 143 11.72 -7.29 15.94
C LYS A 143 12.85 -8.24 16.38
N ALA A 144 13.83 -8.50 15.51
CA ALA A 144 14.94 -9.41 15.83
C ALA A 144 15.74 -8.96 17.05
N ILE A 145 15.98 -7.64 17.21
CA ILE A 145 16.66 -7.11 18.39
C ILE A 145 15.82 -7.34 19.65
N ARG A 146 14.52 -7.08 19.60
CA ARG A 146 13.62 -7.29 20.73
C ARG A 146 13.52 -8.77 21.10
N ASP A 147 13.34 -9.66 20.13
CA ASP A 147 13.28 -11.10 20.35
C ASP A 147 14.59 -11.60 21.00
N TRP A 148 15.74 -11.13 20.50
CA TRP A 148 17.04 -11.53 21.07
C TRP A 148 17.20 -11.07 22.53
N LEU A 149 16.82 -9.84 22.84
CA LEU A 149 16.88 -9.32 24.21
C LEU A 149 15.96 -10.10 25.14
N ASP A 150 14.73 -10.37 24.71
CA ASP A 150 13.74 -11.14 25.46
C ASP A 150 14.24 -12.58 25.74
N ASP A 151 14.75 -13.25 24.72
CA ASP A 151 15.35 -14.60 24.82
C ASP A 151 16.57 -14.65 25.75
N ASN A 152 17.25 -13.52 25.98
CA ASN A 152 18.39 -13.40 26.88
C ASN A 152 18.01 -12.81 28.27
N GLY A 153 16.71 -12.76 28.60
CA GLY A 153 16.23 -12.41 29.94
C GLY A 153 16.10 -10.92 30.20
N PHE A 154 16.16 -10.07 29.18
CA PHE A 154 15.85 -8.64 29.31
C PHE A 154 14.33 -8.42 29.20
N LEU A 155 13.80 -7.58 30.08
CA LEU A 155 12.38 -7.19 30.03
C LEU A 155 12.22 -5.88 29.27
N ASN A 156 11.33 -5.87 28.26
CA ASN A 156 10.97 -4.64 27.57
C ASN A 156 10.07 -3.78 28.47
N VAL A 157 10.50 -2.55 28.76
CA VAL A 157 9.74 -1.58 29.57
C VAL A 157 9.53 -0.32 28.75
N ASP A 158 8.27 0.09 28.62
CA ASP A 158 7.92 1.38 28.01
C ASP A 158 8.00 2.48 29.06
N THR A 159 8.86 3.48 28.84
CA THR A 159 9.00 4.65 29.70
C THR A 159 8.02 5.73 29.30
N PRO A 160 7.63 6.64 30.23
CA PRO A 160 6.82 7.81 29.91
C PRO A 160 7.48 8.65 28.80
N ILE A 161 6.66 9.13 27.85
CA ILE A 161 7.12 10.01 26.77
C ILE A 161 7.25 11.44 27.26
N LEU A 162 6.30 11.87 28.12
CA LEU A 162 6.29 13.21 28.71
C LEU A 162 7.00 13.19 30.07
N THR A 163 7.84 14.18 30.31
CA THR A 163 8.59 14.34 31.56
C THR A 163 8.57 15.79 32.00
N PRO A 164 8.37 16.08 33.32
CA PRO A 164 8.42 17.44 33.84
C PRO A 164 9.85 18.01 33.95
N SER A 165 10.88 17.17 33.78
CA SER A 165 12.28 17.58 33.87
C SER A 165 13.03 17.35 32.60
N ALA A 166 13.76 18.34 32.11
CA ALA A 166 14.74 18.17 31.04
C ALA A 166 16.00 17.52 31.62
N CYS A 167 16.43 16.40 31.02
CA CYS A 167 17.79 15.92 31.22
C CYS A 167 18.68 16.71 30.26
N GLU A 168 19.61 17.48 30.77
CA GLU A 168 20.54 18.34 30.04
C GLU A 168 19.92 19.64 29.51
N ASP A 169 20.74 20.69 29.43
CA ASP A 169 20.43 22.07 29.00
C ASP A 169 20.15 22.10 27.47
N THR A 170 19.09 21.42 27.01
CA THR A 170 18.74 21.41 25.60
C THR A 170 17.70 22.49 25.30
N THR A 171 18.08 23.43 24.46
CA THR A 171 17.18 24.48 23.92
C THR A 171 16.14 23.96 22.93
N THR A 172 16.12 22.66 22.65
CA THR A 172 15.31 22.02 21.59
C THR A 172 14.15 21.19 22.12
N LEU A 173 13.81 21.31 23.42
CA LEU A 173 12.66 20.62 23.99
C LEU A 173 11.36 21.27 23.58
N PHE A 174 10.38 20.48 23.21
CA PHE A 174 9.00 20.95 23.06
C PHE A 174 8.33 20.99 24.41
N LYS A 175 7.77 22.16 24.77
CA LYS A 175 6.91 22.28 25.95
C LYS A 175 5.47 22.04 25.55
N THR A 176 4.76 21.28 26.34
CA THR A 176 3.31 21.08 26.18
C THR A 176 2.63 21.15 27.55
N ASP A 177 1.36 21.57 27.57
CA ASP A 177 0.52 21.48 28.77
C ASP A 177 -0.12 20.10 28.81
N TYR A 178 0.09 19.40 29.91
CA TYR A 178 -0.51 18.10 30.16
C TYR A 178 -1.29 18.18 31.48
N PHE A 179 -2.64 18.22 31.38
CA PHE A 179 -3.56 18.38 32.50
C PHE A 179 -3.27 19.62 33.39
N GLY A 180 -2.84 20.74 32.78
CA GLY A 180 -2.55 21.97 33.46
C GLY A 180 -1.17 22.04 34.15
N ALA A 181 -0.32 21.06 33.90
CA ALA A 181 1.09 21.06 34.29
C ALA A 181 2.00 21.09 33.06
N PRO A 182 3.13 21.81 33.07
CA PRO A 182 4.11 21.75 31.98
C PRO A 182 4.77 20.38 31.96
N ALA A 183 4.94 19.83 30.73
CA ALA A 183 5.61 18.57 30.46
C ALA A 183 6.60 18.70 29.32
#